data_e317fea51518e7e2985f3e5b2472ad79
#
_entry.id   e317fea51518e7e2985f3e5b2472ad79
#
_cell.length_a   1.000
_cell.length_b   1.000
_cell.length_c   1.000
_cell.angle_alpha   90.00
_cell.angle_beta   90.00
_cell.angle_gamma   90.00
#
_symmetry.space_group_name_H-M   'P 1'
#
loop_
_entity.id
_entity.type
_entity.pdbx_description
1 polymer ?
#
loop_
_entity_poly.entity_id
_entity_poly.type
_entity_poly.pdbx_seq_one_letter_code
_entity_poly.pdbx_strand_id
1 'polypeptide(L)'
;MKIPKIDIAMNVYGKPYQTALTLRSLMKYSGQQVGKIFITLEKNQPEGFSVELLTSLLADLAIEYYTPRMYLGWTEKIRRPWLVNALLAFPFYRHSIRYQYAWEKTKAKYLFLTHNDMVYHADVLSGYLENLKDRIAVGHVGQCWNCPAHEVHCNGSRYWSYRPAMEEVRDLYVGWKADRAVHQGQLADDKVSWPLPECRLNEQAALIDMELARPITVPTGPCAPIGTMTMDTGVQWFRDVARQGFQVSHDSYFNYARHSMFSVAGSGHGALFDRDLYMHEEKMAKEMLESAGY
;
A
#
# COMPACT_ATOMS: atom_id res chain seq x y z
N MET A 1 -23.34 18.43 -7.43
CA MET A 1 -22.16 18.49 -6.53
C MET A 1 -20.91 18.28 -7.38
N LYS A 2 -19.81 19.00 -7.09
CA LYS A 2 -18.56 18.81 -7.80
C LYS A 2 -17.90 17.51 -7.32
N ILE A 3 -17.58 16.61 -8.24
CA ILE A 3 -16.91 15.33 -7.92
C ILE A 3 -15.54 15.65 -7.27
N PRO A 4 -15.23 15.11 -6.07
CA PRO A 4 -13.95 15.37 -5.43
C PRO A 4 -12.81 14.78 -6.25
N LYS A 5 -11.69 15.52 -6.34
CA LYS A 5 -10.48 15.01 -6.97
C LYS A 5 -9.64 14.24 -5.94
N ILE A 6 -9.13 13.09 -6.37
CA ILE A 6 -8.34 12.15 -5.57
C ILE A 6 -6.97 12.05 -6.23
N ASP A 7 -5.93 12.36 -5.46
CA ASP A 7 -4.57 12.17 -5.94
C ASP A 7 -4.17 10.69 -5.78
N ILE A 8 -3.37 10.20 -6.72
CA ILE A 8 -2.94 8.81 -6.77
C ILE A 8 -1.46 8.71 -6.38
N ALA A 9 -1.11 7.75 -5.56
CA ALA A 9 0.28 7.46 -5.20
C ALA A 9 0.64 6.01 -5.53
N MET A 10 1.72 5.84 -6.27
CA MET A 10 2.23 4.54 -6.69
C MET A 10 3.74 4.48 -6.52
N ASN A 11 4.25 3.34 -6.03
CA ASN A 11 5.68 3.04 -6.07
C ASN A 11 5.94 2.04 -7.20
N VAL A 12 7.01 2.26 -7.96
CA VAL A 12 7.36 1.45 -9.13
C VAL A 12 8.74 0.85 -8.97
N TYR A 13 8.77 -0.49 -8.98
CA TYR A 13 9.96 -1.29 -9.11
C TYR A 13 9.78 -2.26 -10.28
N GLY A 14 10.42 -1.97 -11.42
CA GLY A 14 10.20 -2.71 -12.65
C GLY A 14 8.79 -2.60 -13.23
N LYS A 15 8.42 -3.54 -14.08
CA LYS A 15 7.07 -3.79 -14.59
C LYS A 15 6.44 -2.58 -15.32
N PRO A 16 7.06 -2.00 -16.37
CA PRO A 16 6.53 -0.81 -17.04
C PRO A 16 5.17 -1.06 -17.71
N TYR A 17 4.95 -2.21 -18.33
CA TYR A 17 3.66 -2.54 -18.95
C TYR A 17 2.57 -2.81 -17.91
N GLN A 18 2.87 -3.54 -16.83
CA GLN A 18 1.91 -3.72 -15.74
C GLN A 18 1.58 -2.38 -15.06
N THR A 19 2.57 -1.50 -14.86
CA THR A 19 2.36 -0.14 -14.35
C THR A 19 1.43 0.67 -15.25
N ALA A 20 1.65 0.64 -16.56
CA ALA A 20 0.79 1.33 -17.53
C ALA A 20 -0.63 0.74 -17.49
N LEU A 21 -0.77 -0.57 -17.49
CA LEU A 21 -2.06 -1.25 -17.43
C LEU A 21 -2.83 -0.92 -16.14
N THR A 22 -2.13 -0.83 -14.99
CA THR A 22 -2.74 -0.41 -13.73
C THR A 22 -3.36 0.97 -13.86
N LEU A 23 -2.59 1.96 -14.33
CA LEU A 23 -3.09 3.33 -14.46
C LEU A 23 -4.15 3.46 -15.54
N ARG A 24 -3.98 2.81 -16.70
CA ARG A 24 -4.98 2.83 -17.79
C ARG A 24 -6.31 2.21 -17.35
N SER A 25 -6.28 1.06 -16.68
CA SER A 25 -7.50 0.45 -16.15
C SER A 25 -8.14 1.30 -15.05
N LEU A 26 -7.37 1.90 -14.13
CA LEU A 26 -7.89 2.84 -13.16
C LEU A 26 -8.56 4.06 -13.83
N MET A 27 -7.89 4.65 -14.82
CA MET A 27 -8.43 5.81 -15.57
C MET A 27 -9.71 5.46 -16.32
N LYS A 28 -9.83 4.26 -16.86
CA LYS A 28 -11.03 3.80 -17.56
C LYS A 28 -12.28 3.80 -16.67
N TYR A 29 -12.15 3.32 -15.45
CA TYR A 29 -13.30 3.16 -14.54
C TYR A 29 -13.49 4.31 -13.56
N SER A 30 -12.41 4.96 -13.13
CA SER A 30 -12.43 5.99 -12.09
C SER A 30 -11.83 7.35 -12.53
N GLY A 31 -11.46 7.50 -13.79
CA GLY A 31 -10.68 8.65 -14.30
C GLY A 31 -11.29 10.02 -14.05
N GLN A 32 -12.63 10.11 -13.97
CA GLN A 32 -13.31 11.37 -13.67
C GLN A 32 -12.96 11.93 -12.28
N GLN A 33 -12.56 11.07 -11.35
CA GLN A 33 -12.19 11.45 -9.98
C GLN A 33 -10.69 11.64 -9.81
N VAL A 34 -9.88 11.12 -10.72
CA VAL A 34 -8.42 11.22 -10.63
C VAL A 34 -7.98 12.67 -10.72
N GLY A 35 -7.17 13.07 -9.73
CA GLY A 35 -6.45 14.34 -9.67
C GLY A 35 -5.04 14.17 -10.24
N LYS A 36 -4.05 14.47 -9.43
CA LYS A 36 -2.64 14.30 -9.77
C LYS A 36 -2.17 12.87 -9.50
N ILE A 37 -1.31 12.35 -10.34
CA ILE A 37 -0.68 11.04 -10.16
C ILE A 37 0.77 11.26 -9.73
N PHE A 38 1.18 10.64 -8.63
CA PHE A 38 2.55 10.61 -8.15
C PHE A 38 3.12 9.21 -8.33
N ILE A 39 4.20 9.10 -9.11
CA ILE A 39 4.95 7.85 -9.25
C ILE A 39 6.31 8.02 -8.59
N THR A 40 6.56 7.23 -7.56
CA THR A 40 7.89 7.12 -6.96
C THR A 40 8.61 5.93 -7.60
N LEU A 41 9.68 6.22 -8.36
CA LEU A 41 10.51 5.22 -9.00
C LEU A 41 11.57 4.72 -8.02
N GLU A 42 11.66 3.39 -7.83
CA GLU A 42 12.78 2.83 -7.08
C GLU A 42 14.11 3.25 -7.73
N LYS A 43 15.09 3.63 -6.91
CA LYS A 43 16.40 4.09 -7.40
C LYS A 43 17.14 3.01 -8.19
N ASN A 44 17.07 1.78 -7.69
CA ASN A 44 17.70 0.63 -8.33
C ASN A 44 16.60 -0.19 -9.00
N GLN A 45 16.41 0.00 -10.29
CA GLN A 45 15.45 -0.75 -11.07
C GLN A 45 16.01 -2.11 -11.51
N PRO A 46 15.17 -3.13 -11.76
CA PRO A 46 15.64 -4.39 -12.31
C PRO A 46 16.13 -4.23 -13.74
N GLU A 47 16.96 -5.15 -14.18
CA GLU A 47 17.46 -5.20 -15.55
C GLU A 47 16.31 -5.19 -16.57
N GLY A 48 16.44 -4.37 -17.62
CA GLY A 48 15.44 -4.21 -18.68
C GLY A 48 14.26 -3.32 -18.33
N PHE A 49 14.24 -2.67 -17.16
CA PHE A 49 13.36 -1.56 -16.92
C PHE A 49 13.85 -0.31 -17.67
N SER A 50 12.93 0.38 -18.35
CA SER A 50 13.20 1.68 -18.97
C SER A 50 12.21 2.71 -18.48
N VAL A 51 12.72 3.82 -17.96
CA VAL A 51 11.93 4.99 -17.57
C VAL A 51 11.31 5.62 -18.82
N GLU A 52 12.05 5.66 -19.93
CA GLU A 52 11.58 6.21 -21.21
C GLU A 52 10.38 5.42 -21.73
N LEU A 53 10.43 4.08 -21.65
CA LEU A 53 9.30 3.24 -22.01
C LEU A 53 8.09 3.55 -21.12
N LEU A 54 8.27 3.57 -19.80
CA LEU A 54 7.17 3.87 -18.87
C LEU A 54 6.55 5.24 -19.15
N THR A 55 7.38 6.27 -19.32
CA THR A 55 6.90 7.63 -19.60
C THR A 55 6.20 7.74 -20.94
N SER A 56 6.65 7.01 -21.97
CA SER A 56 5.99 6.97 -23.28
C SER A 56 4.62 6.31 -23.22
N LEU A 57 4.47 5.21 -22.47
CA LEU A 57 3.20 4.50 -22.27
C LEU A 57 2.15 5.35 -21.52
N LEU A 58 2.58 6.36 -20.79
CA LEU A 58 1.75 7.19 -19.92
C LEU A 58 1.81 8.70 -20.28
N ALA A 59 2.28 9.04 -21.47
CA ALA A 59 2.61 10.42 -21.86
C ALA A 59 1.40 11.40 -21.84
N ASP A 60 0.18 10.88 -21.96
CA ASP A 60 -1.06 11.65 -21.92
C ASP A 60 -1.61 11.88 -20.50
N LEU A 61 -1.02 11.26 -19.49
CA LEU A 61 -1.44 11.41 -18.10
C LEU A 61 -0.61 12.48 -17.37
N ALA A 62 -1.27 13.24 -16.49
CA ALA A 62 -0.62 14.25 -15.67
C ALA A 62 0.12 13.61 -14.47
N ILE A 63 1.33 13.15 -14.70
CA ILE A 63 2.14 12.39 -13.72
C ILE A 63 3.31 13.23 -13.21
N GLU A 64 3.50 13.24 -11.89
CA GLU A 64 4.73 13.70 -11.26
C GLU A 64 5.60 12.49 -10.87
N TYR A 65 6.77 12.37 -11.51
CA TYR A 65 7.75 11.35 -11.23
C TYR A 65 8.74 11.82 -10.18
N TYR A 66 9.09 10.95 -9.25
CA TYR A 66 10.09 11.19 -8.24
C TYR A 66 10.98 9.96 -8.06
N THR A 67 12.29 10.17 -8.04
CA THR A 67 13.28 9.13 -7.68
C THR A 67 13.97 9.54 -6.38
N PRO A 68 13.85 8.76 -5.29
CA PRO A 68 14.48 9.10 -4.03
C PRO A 68 16.00 9.02 -4.10
N ARG A 69 16.69 9.76 -3.23
CA ARG A 69 18.16 9.72 -3.13
C ARG A 69 18.67 8.35 -2.68
N MET A 70 17.92 7.72 -1.77
CA MET A 70 18.17 6.37 -1.26
C MET A 70 17.19 5.40 -1.91
N TYR A 71 17.48 4.10 -1.92
CA TYR A 71 16.51 3.11 -2.37
C TYR A 71 15.33 3.02 -1.37
N LEU A 72 14.14 2.70 -1.88
CA LEU A 72 12.97 2.49 -1.01
C LEU A 72 13.24 1.32 -0.06
N GLY A 73 12.89 1.51 1.21
CA GLY A 73 13.08 0.49 2.23
C GLY A 73 14.49 0.41 2.84
N TRP A 74 15.44 1.30 2.48
CA TRP A 74 16.75 1.31 3.14
C TRP A 74 16.66 1.59 4.63
N THR A 75 15.63 2.31 5.08
CA THR A 75 15.34 2.59 6.49
C THR A 75 15.11 1.33 7.30
N GLU A 76 14.60 0.28 6.67
CA GLU A 76 14.28 -1.01 7.28
C GLU A 76 15.54 -1.76 7.72
N LYS A 77 16.70 -1.41 7.16
CA LYS A 77 18.01 -1.97 7.52
C LYS A 77 18.63 -1.29 8.74
N ILE A 78 18.10 -0.14 9.17
CA ILE A 78 18.61 0.60 10.33
C ILE A 78 17.97 0.00 11.58
N ARG A 79 18.73 -0.81 12.33
CA ARG A 79 18.28 -1.46 13.57
C ARG A 79 18.37 -0.57 14.82
N ARG A 80 18.37 0.75 14.66
CA ARG A 80 18.47 1.72 15.77
C ARG A 80 17.27 2.68 15.73
N PRO A 81 16.20 2.43 16.49
CA PRO A 81 14.96 3.23 16.44
C PRO A 81 15.19 4.72 16.63
N TRP A 82 16.09 5.10 17.56
CA TRP A 82 16.40 6.50 17.81
C TRP A 82 17.02 7.21 16.59
N LEU A 83 17.85 6.50 15.82
CA LEU A 83 18.45 7.04 14.60
C LEU A 83 17.39 7.19 13.50
N VAL A 84 16.50 6.20 13.36
CA VAL A 84 15.37 6.28 12.41
C VAL A 84 14.52 7.50 12.75
N ASN A 85 14.13 7.68 14.01
CA ASN A 85 13.33 8.83 14.45
C ASN A 85 14.02 10.16 14.18
N ALA A 86 15.34 10.27 14.45
CA ALA A 86 16.10 11.48 14.12
C ALA A 86 16.15 11.76 12.60
N LEU A 87 16.32 10.73 11.80
CA LEU A 87 16.35 10.83 10.33
C LEU A 87 15.00 11.21 9.74
N LEU A 88 13.89 10.85 10.36
CA LEU A 88 12.54 11.26 9.94
C LEU A 88 12.33 12.79 9.95
N ALA A 89 13.17 13.55 10.65
CA ALA A 89 13.16 15.01 10.57
C ALA A 89 13.56 15.54 9.17
N PHE A 90 14.28 14.76 8.37
CA PHE A 90 14.84 15.18 7.09
C PHE A 90 14.00 14.71 5.90
N PRO A 91 13.52 15.63 5.02
CA PRO A 91 12.71 15.25 3.86
C PRO A 91 13.37 14.23 2.93
N PHE A 92 14.69 14.37 2.67
CA PHE A 92 15.41 13.43 1.79
C PHE A 92 15.33 11.98 2.29
N TYR A 93 15.27 11.79 3.60
CA TYR A 93 15.12 10.49 4.24
C TYR A 93 13.67 10.00 4.15
N ARG A 94 12.71 10.84 4.56
CA ARG A 94 11.29 10.50 4.52
C ARG A 94 10.82 10.13 3.11
N HIS A 95 11.27 10.88 2.10
CA HIS A 95 10.90 10.62 0.70
C HIS A 95 11.50 9.31 0.15
N SER A 96 12.39 8.64 0.89
CA SER A 96 12.83 7.26 0.63
C SER A 96 11.98 6.20 1.32
N ILE A 97 10.88 6.60 1.96
CA ILE A 97 9.86 5.70 2.49
C ILE A 97 8.73 5.62 1.46
N ARG A 98 8.19 4.42 1.24
CA ARG A 98 7.10 4.19 0.28
C ARG A 98 5.94 5.17 0.49
N TYR A 99 5.42 5.75 -0.59
CA TYR A 99 4.29 6.69 -0.61
C TYR A 99 4.54 8.04 0.07
N GLN A 100 5.61 8.21 0.87
CA GLN A 100 5.81 9.40 1.68
C GLN A 100 6.02 10.68 0.85
N TYR A 101 6.64 10.57 -0.33
CA TYR A 101 6.75 11.71 -1.24
C TYR A 101 5.38 12.23 -1.66
N ALA A 102 4.51 11.34 -2.15
CA ALA A 102 3.15 11.70 -2.53
C ALA A 102 2.34 12.22 -1.33
N TRP A 103 2.49 11.58 -0.15
CA TRP A 103 1.87 12.00 1.10
C TRP A 103 2.17 13.46 1.45
N GLU A 104 3.42 13.89 1.33
CA GLU A 104 3.85 15.26 1.65
C GLU A 104 3.52 16.26 0.53
N LYS A 105 3.43 15.82 -0.73
CA LYS A 105 3.21 16.67 -1.89
C LYS A 105 1.75 16.90 -2.25
N THR A 106 0.88 15.92 -2.00
CA THR A 106 -0.55 16.06 -2.32
C THR A 106 -1.17 17.26 -1.60
N LYS A 107 -2.04 17.97 -2.31
CA LYS A 107 -2.92 19.01 -1.77
C LYS A 107 -4.38 18.56 -1.77
N ALA A 108 -4.67 17.41 -2.34
CA ALA A 108 -6.01 16.87 -2.37
C ALA A 108 -6.47 16.45 -0.96
N LYS A 109 -7.78 16.46 -0.75
CA LYS A 109 -8.41 15.92 0.46
C LYS A 109 -8.17 14.42 0.57
N TYR A 110 -8.12 13.73 -0.56
CA TYR A 110 -8.00 12.28 -0.62
C TYR A 110 -6.75 11.84 -1.38
N LEU A 111 -6.06 10.83 -0.84
CA LEU A 111 -4.92 10.17 -1.48
C LEU A 111 -5.24 8.68 -1.63
N PHE A 112 -5.21 8.20 -2.87
CA PHE A 112 -5.37 6.78 -3.16
C PHE A 112 -4.01 6.13 -3.40
N LEU A 113 -3.70 5.12 -2.60
CA LEU A 113 -2.51 4.28 -2.77
C LEU A 113 -2.85 3.11 -3.67
N THR A 114 -1.95 2.76 -4.58
CA THR A 114 -2.08 1.56 -5.41
C THR A 114 -0.73 0.93 -5.73
N HIS A 115 -0.73 -0.40 -5.90
CA HIS A 115 0.40 -1.12 -6.46
C HIS A 115 0.47 -0.92 -7.98
N ASN A 116 1.62 -1.24 -8.56
CA ASN A 116 1.86 -1.13 -9.99
C ASN A 116 1.54 -2.42 -10.80
N ASP A 117 0.89 -3.39 -10.17
CA ASP A 117 0.48 -4.67 -10.75
C ASP A 117 -1.00 -5.00 -10.45
N MET A 118 -1.81 -3.94 -10.39
CA MET A 118 -3.28 -4.03 -10.28
C MET A 118 -3.93 -3.95 -11.65
N VAL A 119 -5.02 -4.66 -11.86
CA VAL A 119 -5.90 -4.49 -13.04
C VAL A 119 -7.31 -4.20 -12.54
N TYR A 120 -7.75 -2.96 -12.74
CA TYR A 120 -9.08 -2.51 -12.32
C TYR A 120 -10.13 -2.95 -13.33
N HIS A 121 -11.29 -3.37 -12.84
CA HIS A 121 -12.45 -3.77 -13.63
C HIS A 121 -13.76 -3.08 -13.19
N ALA A 122 -13.70 -2.22 -12.17
CA ALA A 122 -14.81 -1.42 -11.65
C ALA A 122 -14.32 -0.11 -11.03
N ASP A 123 -15.26 0.81 -10.75
CA ASP A 123 -14.96 2.14 -10.17
C ASP A 123 -14.64 2.04 -8.67
N VAL A 124 -13.37 1.83 -8.37
CA VAL A 124 -12.86 1.70 -6.99
C VAL A 124 -12.93 3.02 -6.23
N LEU A 125 -12.71 4.16 -6.90
CA LEU A 125 -12.66 5.45 -6.22
C LEU A 125 -14.05 5.87 -5.71
N SER A 126 -15.11 5.68 -6.51
CA SER A 126 -16.48 5.89 -6.04
C SER A 126 -16.86 4.95 -4.91
N GLY A 127 -16.61 3.65 -5.06
CA GLY A 127 -16.93 2.68 -4.03
C GLY A 127 -16.22 2.97 -2.71
N TYR A 128 -14.94 3.34 -2.77
CA TYR A 128 -14.19 3.69 -1.56
C TYR A 128 -14.65 5.00 -0.94
N LEU A 129 -14.99 6.02 -1.72
CA LEU A 129 -15.57 7.26 -1.18
C LEU A 129 -16.88 7.01 -0.43
N GLU A 130 -17.75 6.16 -0.97
CA GLU A 130 -19.02 5.79 -0.32
C GLU A 130 -18.80 5.04 0.99
N ASN A 131 -17.76 4.17 1.04
CA ASN A 131 -17.45 3.35 2.20
C ASN A 131 -16.49 4.02 3.21
N LEU A 132 -15.85 5.13 2.85
CA LEU A 132 -14.98 5.89 3.74
C LEU A 132 -15.75 6.48 4.93
N LYS A 133 -16.92 7.07 4.67
CA LYS A 133 -17.77 7.73 5.69
C LYS A 133 -16.94 8.73 6.52
N ASP A 134 -16.97 8.56 7.85
CA ASP A 134 -16.25 9.35 8.86
C ASP A 134 -14.90 8.72 9.27
N ARG A 135 -14.37 7.78 8.49
CA ARG A 135 -13.16 7.05 8.81
C ARG A 135 -11.93 7.73 8.22
N ILE A 136 -10.77 7.44 8.82
CA ILE A 136 -9.48 7.99 8.36
C ILE A 136 -9.04 7.39 7.02
N ALA A 137 -9.48 6.17 6.73
CA ALA A 137 -9.15 5.47 5.48
C ALA A 137 -10.15 4.35 5.20
N VAL A 138 -10.14 3.85 3.96
CA VAL A 138 -10.86 2.65 3.52
C VAL A 138 -9.98 1.82 2.59
N GLY A 139 -10.12 0.50 2.66
CA GLY A 139 -9.46 -0.48 1.81
C GLY A 139 -9.54 -1.87 2.41
N HIS A 140 -8.82 -2.81 1.83
CA HIS A 140 -8.75 -4.16 2.37
C HIS A 140 -7.95 -4.17 3.67
N VAL A 141 -8.62 -4.45 4.79
CA VAL A 141 -7.98 -4.49 6.12
C VAL A 141 -7.49 -5.90 6.43
N GLY A 142 -6.23 -5.99 6.83
CA GLY A 142 -5.57 -7.18 7.36
C GLY A 142 -4.91 -8.07 6.31
N GLN A 143 -3.90 -8.82 6.77
CA GLN A 143 -3.39 -10.02 6.11
C GLN A 143 -4.08 -11.24 6.71
N CYS A 144 -5.41 -11.27 6.62
CA CYS A 144 -6.24 -12.23 7.32
C CYS A 144 -5.86 -13.70 7.01
N TRP A 145 -5.36 -13.98 5.81
CA TRP A 145 -4.87 -15.30 5.41
C TRP A 145 -3.65 -15.79 6.22
N ASN A 146 -2.93 -14.90 6.90
CA ASN A 146 -1.80 -15.19 7.79
C ASN A 146 -2.14 -15.04 9.27
N CYS A 147 -3.39 -14.69 9.60
CA CYS A 147 -3.79 -14.36 10.96
C CYS A 147 -4.46 -15.57 11.64
N PRO A 148 -3.99 -16.02 12.82
CA PRO A 148 -4.58 -17.16 13.52
C PRO A 148 -6.01 -16.87 14.05
N ALA A 149 -6.40 -15.60 14.18
CA ALA A 149 -7.75 -15.21 14.60
C ALA A 149 -8.76 -15.17 13.45
N HIS A 150 -8.30 -15.36 12.19
CA HIS A 150 -9.16 -15.24 11.02
C HIS A 150 -10.28 -16.30 11.03
N GLU A 151 -11.48 -15.90 10.57
CA GLU A 151 -12.69 -16.74 10.50
C GLU A 151 -13.24 -17.19 11.87
N VAL A 152 -12.39 -17.47 12.85
CA VAL A 152 -12.82 -17.97 14.17
C VAL A 152 -13.29 -16.80 15.05
N HIS A 153 -12.49 -15.74 15.15
CA HIS A 153 -12.73 -14.62 16.06
C HIS A 153 -12.86 -13.29 15.33
N CYS A 154 -12.12 -13.10 14.22
CA CYS A 154 -11.96 -11.82 13.56
C CYS A 154 -11.93 -11.96 12.04
N ASN A 155 -12.19 -10.85 11.37
CA ASN A 155 -11.89 -10.59 9.96
C ASN A 155 -11.66 -9.09 9.76
N GLY A 156 -11.31 -8.66 8.56
CA GLY A 156 -10.99 -7.25 8.28
C GLY A 156 -12.09 -6.27 8.71
N SER A 157 -13.37 -6.64 8.59
CA SER A 157 -14.50 -5.77 8.98
C SER A 157 -14.75 -5.73 10.48
N ARG A 158 -14.30 -6.73 11.22
CA ARG A 158 -14.51 -6.85 12.67
C ARG A 158 -13.29 -6.51 13.52
N TYR A 159 -12.15 -6.12 12.91
CA TYR A 159 -10.92 -5.84 13.64
C TYR A 159 -11.09 -4.84 14.79
N TRP A 160 -12.01 -3.88 14.62
CA TRP A 160 -12.23 -2.83 15.61
C TRP A 160 -12.92 -3.35 16.88
N SER A 161 -13.82 -4.29 16.75
CA SER A 161 -14.59 -4.88 17.87
C SER A 161 -13.89 -6.07 18.52
N TYR A 162 -12.95 -6.72 17.84
CA TYR A 162 -12.18 -7.82 18.42
C TYR A 162 -10.99 -7.28 19.22
N ARG A 163 -11.09 -7.37 20.55
CA ARG A 163 -10.12 -6.80 21.52
C ARG A 163 -9.59 -7.92 22.43
N PRO A 164 -8.74 -8.83 21.92
CA PRO A 164 -8.22 -9.94 22.71
C PRO A 164 -7.33 -9.44 23.86
N ALA A 165 -7.30 -10.17 24.97
CA ALA A 165 -6.28 -10.02 25.98
C ALA A 165 -4.93 -10.51 25.45
N MET A 166 -3.81 -10.09 26.09
CA MET A 166 -2.48 -10.52 25.63
C MET A 166 -2.27 -12.04 25.78
N GLU A 167 -2.86 -12.65 26.78
CA GLU A 167 -2.83 -14.09 26.97
C GLU A 167 -3.51 -14.81 25.81
N GLU A 168 -4.73 -14.37 25.43
CA GLU A 168 -5.43 -14.89 24.27
C GLU A 168 -4.61 -14.73 22.97
N VAL A 169 -3.97 -13.58 22.77
CA VAL A 169 -3.08 -13.36 21.62
C VAL A 169 -1.93 -14.37 21.61
N ARG A 170 -1.27 -14.60 22.73
CA ARG A 170 -0.18 -15.58 22.82
C ARG A 170 -0.67 -16.98 22.46
N ASP A 171 -1.81 -17.39 23.00
CA ASP A 171 -2.40 -18.70 22.75
C ASP A 171 -2.75 -18.92 21.27
N LEU A 172 -3.26 -17.88 20.60
CA LEU A 172 -3.55 -17.92 19.16
C LEU A 172 -2.32 -18.25 18.31
N TYR A 173 -1.13 -17.79 18.72
CA TYR A 173 0.09 -17.99 17.93
C TYR A 173 0.86 -19.27 18.32
N VAL A 174 0.42 -20.01 19.32
CA VAL A 174 1.05 -21.31 19.68
C VAL A 174 0.90 -22.30 18.52
N GLY A 175 2.02 -22.70 17.94
CA GLY A 175 2.04 -23.66 16.83
C GLY A 175 1.54 -23.11 15.49
N TRP A 176 1.29 -21.82 15.38
CA TRP A 176 0.87 -21.17 14.12
C TRP A 176 2.01 -21.16 13.11
N LYS A 177 1.82 -21.82 11.96
CA LYS A 177 2.88 -22.01 10.97
C LYS A 177 3.25 -20.75 10.17
N ALA A 178 2.32 -19.80 10.05
CA ALA A 178 2.51 -18.54 9.34
C ALA A 178 3.00 -17.41 10.28
N ASP A 179 3.93 -17.72 11.17
CA ASP A 179 4.31 -16.90 12.32
C ASP A 179 5.26 -15.72 11.99
N ARG A 180 5.06 -15.00 10.88
CA ARG A 180 5.83 -13.75 10.61
C ARG A 180 5.88 -12.83 11.83
N ALA A 181 4.79 -12.76 12.59
CA ALA A 181 4.70 -11.96 13.80
C ALA A 181 5.66 -12.44 14.89
N VAL A 182 5.76 -13.75 15.09
CA VAL A 182 6.69 -14.37 16.06
C VAL A 182 8.14 -14.21 15.59
N HIS A 183 8.44 -14.62 14.35
CA HIS A 183 9.79 -14.52 13.78
C HIS A 183 10.34 -13.09 13.73
N GLN A 184 9.47 -12.10 13.56
CA GLN A 184 9.86 -10.70 13.55
C GLN A 184 9.78 -10.03 14.94
N GLY A 185 9.51 -10.79 15.98
CA GLY A 185 9.47 -10.30 17.37
C GLY A 185 8.30 -9.34 17.67
N GLN A 186 7.24 -9.35 16.82
CA GLN A 186 6.10 -8.44 17.01
C GLN A 186 5.25 -8.74 18.24
N LEU A 187 5.33 -9.98 18.74
CA LEU A 187 4.67 -10.41 19.98
C LEU A 187 5.54 -10.26 21.22
N ALA A 188 6.78 -9.79 21.09
CA ALA A 188 7.67 -9.54 22.21
C ALA A 188 7.29 -8.27 23.01
N ASP A 189 6.45 -7.39 22.45
CA ASP A 189 5.91 -6.23 23.16
C ASP A 189 4.67 -6.65 23.96
N ASP A 190 4.91 -7.05 25.21
CA ASP A 190 3.87 -7.50 26.14
C ASP A 190 2.80 -6.46 26.49
N LYS A 191 2.93 -5.25 25.98
CA LYS A 191 2.06 -4.13 26.35
C LYS A 191 0.89 -3.93 25.40
N VAL A 192 0.88 -4.54 24.21
CA VAL A 192 -0.09 -4.24 23.18
C VAL A 192 -0.64 -5.49 22.52
N SER A 193 -1.85 -5.87 22.95
CA SER A 193 -2.59 -7.01 22.38
C SER A 193 -3.36 -6.65 21.11
N TRP A 194 -3.59 -5.37 20.83
CA TRP A 194 -4.44 -4.90 19.74
C TRP A 194 -3.91 -3.62 19.07
N PRO A 195 -4.05 -3.43 17.76
CA PRO A 195 -4.47 -4.44 16.77
C PRO A 195 -3.48 -5.60 16.67
N LEU A 196 -3.97 -6.76 16.19
CA LEU A 196 -3.10 -7.92 15.96
C LEU A 196 -1.97 -7.56 14.96
N PRO A 197 -0.83 -8.28 14.99
CA PRO A 197 0.32 -8.00 14.12
C PRO A 197 0.00 -7.96 12.63
N GLU A 198 -0.93 -8.81 12.14
CA GLU A 198 -1.33 -8.86 10.74
C GLU A 198 -2.34 -7.78 10.33
N CYS A 199 -2.85 -7.00 11.30
CA CYS A 199 -3.76 -5.91 10.99
C CYS A 199 -3.02 -4.78 10.29
N ARG A 200 -3.45 -4.45 9.08
CA ARG A 200 -2.97 -3.33 8.29
C ARG A 200 -4.03 -2.82 7.33
N LEU A 201 -3.84 -1.65 6.80
CA LEU A 201 -4.49 -1.21 5.57
C LEU A 201 -3.60 -1.64 4.40
N ASN A 202 -4.13 -2.50 3.52
CA ASN A 202 -3.37 -2.97 2.37
C ASN A 202 -3.21 -1.86 1.34
N GLU A 203 -1.97 -1.52 1.04
CA GLU A 203 -1.60 -0.46 0.10
C GLU A 203 -1.78 -0.83 -1.38
N GLN A 204 -2.19 -2.08 -1.65
CA GLN A 204 -2.55 -2.53 -2.99
C GLN A 204 -3.68 -1.68 -3.59
N ALA A 205 -4.66 -1.32 -2.77
CA ALA A 205 -5.67 -0.31 -3.06
C ALA A 205 -6.21 0.25 -1.74
N ALA A 206 -5.95 1.52 -1.44
CA ALA A 206 -6.37 2.16 -0.20
C ALA A 206 -6.64 3.64 -0.41
N LEU A 207 -7.79 4.14 0.06
CA LEU A 207 -8.13 5.56 0.04
C LEU A 207 -7.99 6.15 1.43
N ILE A 208 -7.28 7.26 1.55
CA ILE A 208 -6.97 7.93 2.80
C ILE A 208 -7.56 9.33 2.79
N ASP A 209 -8.27 9.70 3.87
CA ASP A 209 -8.66 11.08 4.12
C ASP A 209 -7.47 11.87 4.67
N MET A 210 -6.89 12.72 3.86
CA MET A 210 -5.68 13.48 4.19
C MET A 210 -5.94 14.60 5.19
N GLU A 211 -7.19 15.06 5.35
CA GLU A 211 -7.55 16.03 6.40
C GLU A 211 -7.45 15.41 7.78
N LEU A 212 -7.84 14.14 7.92
CA LEU A 212 -7.73 13.38 9.16
C LEU A 212 -6.32 12.80 9.37
N ALA A 213 -5.72 12.26 8.32
CA ALA A 213 -4.49 11.47 8.44
C ALA A 213 -3.22 12.33 8.52
N ARG A 214 -3.15 13.45 7.79
CA ARG A 214 -1.94 14.29 7.75
C ARG A 214 -1.57 14.89 9.11
N PRO A 215 -2.49 15.43 9.92
CA PRO A 215 -2.12 16.04 11.21
C PRO A 215 -1.51 15.04 12.20
N ILE A 216 -1.87 13.77 12.11
CA ILE A 216 -1.44 12.74 13.06
C ILE A 216 -0.30 11.87 12.55
N THR A 217 0.09 11.99 11.28
CA THR A 217 1.15 11.16 10.66
C THR A 217 2.41 12.01 10.40
N VAL A 218 3.57 11.39 10.50
CA VAL A 218 4.86 12.00 10.11
C VAL A 218 4.75 12.67 8.72
N PRO A 219 5.25 13.91 8.57
CA PRO A 219 6.11 14.70 9.47
C PRO A 219 5.39 15.54 10.52
N THR A 220 4.07 15.60 10.52
CA THR A 220 3.28 16.54 11.35
C THR A 220 2.82 15.93 12.66
N GLY A 221 2.66 14.62 12.73
CA GLY A 221 2.16 13.90 13.90
C GLY A 221 2.99 12.69 14.30
N PRO A 222 2.58 11.99 15.36
CA PRO A 222 3.36 10.90 15.96
C PRO A 222 3.23 9.55 15.25
N CYS A 223 2.21 9.35 14.40
CA CYS A 223 2.04 8.08 13.71
C CYS A 223 3.14 7.88 12.65
N ALA A 224 3.65 6.67 12.54
CA ALA A 224 4.67 6.33 11.56
C ALA A 224 4.20 6.64 10.12
N PRO A 225 5.14 6.87 9.18
CA PRO A 225 4.79 6.90 7.76
C PRO A 225 4.09 5.61 7.33
N ILE A 226 3.07 5.72 6.47
CA ILE A 226 2.30 4.54 6.03
C ILE A 226 3.18 3.49 5.32
N GLY A 227 4.22 3.94 4.62
CA GLY A 227 5.16 3.08 3.93
C GLY A 227 6.22 2.43 4.81
N THR A 228 6.21 2.66 6.13
CA THR A 228 7.13 1.99 7.05
C THR A 228 6.85 0.50 7.08
N MET A 229 7.89 -0.30 6.80
CA MET A 229 7.80 -1.75 6.85
C MET A 229 8.25 -2.24 8.23
N THR A 230 7.26 -2.58 9.06
CA THR A 230 7.50 -3.23 10.37
C THR A 230 7.04 -4.67 10.17
N MET A 231 6.72 -5.49 9.91
CA MET A 231 6.21 -6.80 9.49
C MET A 231 5.81 -6.76 8.01
N ASP A 232 5.08 -5.71 7.65
CA ASP A 232 4.74 -5.37 6.27
C ASP A 232 4.40 -3.88 6.15
N THR A 233 4.32 -3.34 4.93
CA THR A 233 3.90 -1.96 4.65
C THR A 233 2.50 -1.71 5.25
N GLY A 234 2.36 -0.58 5.92
CA GLY A 234 1.08 -0.15 6.50
C GLY A 234 0.77 -0.70 7.91
N VAL A 235 1.46 -1.74 8.38
CA VAL A 235 1.19 -2.34 9.71
C VAL A 235 1.41 -1.33 10.83
N GLN A 236 2.57 -0.66 10.86
CA GLN A 236 2.86 0.29 11.93
C GLN A 236 1.90 1.47 11.91
N TRP A 237 1.68 2.07 10.73
CA TRP A 237 0.74 3.18 10.59
C TRP A 237 -0.67 2.80 11.07
N PHE A 238 -1.16 1.64 10.67
CA PHE A 238 -2.48 1.13 11.06
C PHE A 238 -2.61 1.00 12.58
N ARG A 239 -1.59 0.45 13.24
CA ARG A 239 -1.55 0.33 14.70
C ARG A 239 -1.53 1.70 15.39
N ASP A 240 -0.74 2.62 14.88
CA ASP A 240 -0.62 3.96 15.45
C ASP A 240 -1.93 4.75 15.33
N VAL A 241 -2.57 4.76 14.16
CA VAL A 241 -3.85 5.45 13.97
C VAL A 241 -4.98 4.82 14.78
N ALA A 242 -4.98 3.49 14.91
CA ALA A 242 -5.96 2.79 15.76
C ALA A 242 -5.78 3.16 17.24
N ARG A 243 -4.55 3.31 17.72
CA ARG A 243 -4.24 3.76 19.09
C ARG A 243 -4.65 5.22 19.33
N GLN A 244 -4.65 6.06 18.29
CA GLN A 244 -5.17 7.42 18.33
C GLN A 244 -6.71 7.47 18.29
N GLY A 245 -7.40 6.33 18.25
CA GLY A 245 -8.87 6.23 18.22
C GLY A 245 -9.49 6.31 16.84
N PHE A 246 -8.68 6.39 15.77
CA PHE A 246 -9.21 6.43 14.41
C PHE A 246 -9.50 5.03 13.88
N GLN A 247 -10.60 4.93 13.13
CA GLN A 247 -11.00 3.68 12.49
C GLN A 247 -10.73 3.70 10.99
N VAL A 248 -10.48 2.53 10.44
CA VAL A 248 -10.38 2.26 9.00
C VAL A 248 -11.58 1.43 8.57
N SER A 249 -12.24 1.79 7.48
CA SER A 249 -13.29 0.98 6.88
C SER A 249 -12.69 -0.18 6.09
N HIS A 250 -13.28 -1.38 6.24
CA HIS A 250 -12.92 -2.51 5.40
C HIS A 250 -13.80 -2.53 4.15
N ASP A 251 -13.16 -2.43 2.98
CA ASP A 251 -13.75 -2.73 1.69
C ASP A 251 -12.73 -3.46 0.83
N SER A 252 -13.12 -4.63 0.34
CA SER A 252 -12.17 -5.50 -0.37
C SER A 252 -11.89 -4.99 -1.77
N TYR A 253 -10.62 -4.76 -2.10
CA TYR A 253 -10.23 -4.39 -3.46
C TYR A 253 -10.57 -5.46 -4.51
N PHE A 254 -10.78 -6.70 -4.12
CA PHE A 254 -11.23 -7.78 -5.02
C PHE A 254 -12.57 -7.47 -5.71
N ASN A 255 -13.38 -6.58 -5.13
CA ASN A 255 -14.62 -6.10 -5.74
C ASN A 255 -14.36 -5.21 -6.97
N TYR A 256 -13.16 -4.64 -7.09
CA TYR A 256 -12.82 -3.60 -8.07
C TYR A 256 -11.62 -3.93 -8.93
N ALA A 257 -10.74 -4.81 -8.48
CA ALA A 257 -9.46 -5.07 -9.14
C ALA A 257 -8.94 -6.48 -8.88
N ARG A 258 -8.02 -6.92 -9.73
CA ARG A 258 -7.17 -8.10 -9.51
C ARG A 258 -5.74 -7.66 -9.26
N HIS A 259 -5.11 -8.20 -8.25
CA HIS A 259 -3.70 -7.98 -7.93
C HIS A 259 -2.84 -9.10 -8.51
N SER A 260 -1.68 -8.76 -9.05
CA SER A 260 -0.72 -9.71 -9.64
C SER A 260 -1.37 -10.68 -10.64
N MET A 261 -2.23 -10.15 -11.51
CA MET A 261 -3.07 -10.95 -12.42
C MET A 261 -2.26 -11.87 -13.34
N PHE A 262 -1.05 -11.47 -13.69
CA PHE A 262 -0.16 -12.21 -14.59
C PHE A 262 0.78 -13.16 -13.86
N SER A 263 0.79 -13.14 -12.53
CA SER A 263 1.70 -13.97 -11.75
C SER A 263 1.29 -15.44 -11.79
N VAL A 264 2.14 -16.27 -12.36
CA VAL A 264 1.97 -17.73 -12.36
C VAL A 264 2.38 -18.36 -11.03
N ALA A 265 3.14 -17.63 -10.19
CA ALA A 265 3.61 -18.08 -8.88
C ALA A 265 2.70 -17.63 -7.71
N GLY A 266 1.49 -17.13 -8.01
CA GLY A 266 0.51 -16.68 -7.01
C GLY A 266 0.85 -15.35 -6.30
N SER A 267 2.05 -14.79 -6.52
CA SER A 267 2.43 -13.45 -6.05
C SER A 267 3.43 -12.83 -7.01
N GLY A 268 3.39 -11.49 -7.17
CA GLY A 268 4.32 -10.77 -8.04
C GLY A 268 5.80 -10.82 -7.62
N HIS A 269 6.12 -11.45 -6.49
CA HIS A 269 7.50 -11.55 -6.00
C HIS A 269 8.36 -12.52 -6.81
N GLY A 270 7.81 -13.63 -7.30
CA GLY A 270 8.57 -14.62 -8.08
C GLY A 270 9.27 -14.01 -9.28
N ALA A 271 8.58 -13.17 -10.02
CA ALA A 271 9.09 -12.47 -11.19
C ALA A 271 10.25 -11.49 -10.90
N LEU A 272 10.43 -11.05 -9.66
CA LEU A 272 11.55 -10.16 -9.30
C LEU A 272 12.90 -10.90 -9.21
N PHE A 273 12.87 -12.21 -9.08
CA PHE A 273 14.05 -13.08 -8.93
C PHE A 273 14.25 -14.03 -10.11
N ASP A 274 13.29 -14.11 -11.03
CA ASP A 274 13.29 -14.94 -12.21
C ASP A 274 13.07 -14.09 -13.46
N ARG A 275 14.08 -13.97 -14.29
CA ARG A 275 14.08 -13.09 -15.47
C ARG A 275 13.07 -13.54 -16.53
N ASP A 276 12.97 -14.83 -16.77
CA ASP A 276 12.09 -15.39 -17.80
C ASP A 276 10.61 -15.19 -17.37
N LEU A 277 10.34 -15.42 -16.08
CA LEU A 277 9.03 -15.14 -15.50
C LEU A 277 8.67 -13.66 -15.57
N TYR A 278 9.62 -12.77 -15.26
CA TYR A 278 9.42 -11.32 -15.38
C TYR A 278 9.06 -10.92 -16.80
N MET A 279 9.83 -11.38 -17.78
CA MET A 279 9.58 -11.07 -19.20
C MET A 279 8.27 -11.65 -19.70
N HIS A 280 7.89 -12.83 -19.23
CA HIS A 280 6.61 -13.45 -19.57
C HIS A 280 5.44 -12.62 -19.02
N GLU A 281 5.47 -12.22 -17.75
CA GLU A 281 4.43 -11.39 -17.13
C GLU A 281 4.30 -10.03 -17.83
N GLU A 282 5.41 -9.38 -18.16
CA GLU A 282 5.42 -8.10 -18.88
C GLU A 282 4.89 -8.23 -20.32
N LYS A 283 5.19 -9.33 -20.99
CA LYS A 283 4.63 -9.63 -22.31
C LYS A 283 3.10 -9.77 -22.25
N MET A 284 2.58 -10.51 -21.28
CA MET A 284 1.14 -10.66 -21.09
C MET A 284 0.45 -9.31 -20.80
N ALA A 285 1.10 -8.48 -19.96
CA ALA A 285 0.60 -7.14 -19.68
C ALA A 285 0.59 -6.24 -20.91
N LYS A 286 1.62 -6.31 -21.76
CA LYS A 286 1.70 -5.60 -23.03
C LYS A 286 0.56 -6.02 -23.97
N GLU A 287 0.37 -7.33 -24.18
CA GLU A 287 -0.68 -7.87 -25.04
C GLU A 287 -2.07 -7.43 -24.55
N MET A 288 -2.30 -7.41 -23.26
CA MET A 288 -3.56 -6.93 -22.69
C MET A 288 -3.74 -5.42 -22.88
N LEU A 289 -2.68 -4.62 -22.73
CA LEU A 289 -2.69 -3.18 -22.97
C LEU A 289 -3.08 -2.86 -24.43
N GLU A 290 -2.44 -3.54 -25.38
CA GLU A 290 -2.70 -3.40 -26.81
C GLU A 290 -4.13 -3.85 -27.19
N SER A 291 -4.58 -4.99 -26.65
CA SER A 291 -5.93 -5.52 -26.94
C SER A 291 -7.05 -4.69 -26.32
N ALA A 292 -6.81 -4.03 -25.22
CA ALA A 292 -7.78 -3.15 -24.55
C ALA A 292 -7.90 -1.76 -25.21
N GLY A 293 -7.06 -1.46 -26.21
CA GLY A 293 -7.05 -0.18 -26.92
C GLY A 293 -6.55 1.00 -26.09
N TYR A 294 -5.62 0.73 -25.17
CA TYR A 294 -5.00 1.75 -24.33
C TYR A 294 -3.76 2.37 -24.97
#